data_16629065d39bbc8260db63dbd9b51ae8
#
_entry.id   16629065d39bbc8260db63dbd9b51ae8
#
_cell.length_a   1.000
_cell.length_b   1.000
_cell.length_c   1.000
_cell.angle_alpha   90.00
_cell.angle_beta   90.00
_cell.angle_gamma   90.00
#
_symmetry.space_group_name_H-M   'P 1'
#
loop_
_entity.id
_entity.type
_entity.pdbx_description
1 polymer ?
#
loop_
_entity_poly.entity_id
_entity_poly.type
_entity_poly.pdbx_seq_one_letter_code
_entity_poly.pdbx_strand_id
1 'polypeptide(L)'
;MIGQGAMEGTRWRVDLVSADGQLCTQATVGANPAGSGCEPPVSKEIPVNIALDGLDSRVLLVYGAADPSVARLVARSTSGETQAVDITAHEGKSFFAYALKPGTAEDLMAFDSGGQQVFSAAEKIREFQTPAG
;
A
#
# COMPACT_ATOMS: atom_id res chain seq x y z
N MET A 1 14.26 2.01 0.34
CA MET A 1 13.29 1.01 0.83
C MET A 1 12.09 1.70 1.45
N ILE A 2 10.90 1.30 1.05
CA ILE A 2 9.65 1.86 1.59
C ILE A 2 9.19 1.08 2.83
N GLY A 3 9.27 -0.24 2.77
CA GLY A 3 8.88 -1.09 3.87
C GLY A 3 9.35 -2.51 3.69
N GLN A 4 9.46 -3.23 4.80
CA GLN A 4 9.81 -4.64 4.80
C GLN A 4 9.28 -5.29 6.06
N GLY A 5 9.15 -6.59 6.04
CA GLY A 5 8.72 -7.35 7.20
C GLY A 5 8.69 -8.84 6.91
N ALA A 6 8.09 -9.56 7.84
CA ALA A 6 7.86 -10.99 7.68
C ALA A 6 6.49 -11.34 8.21
N MET A 7 5.80 -12.25 7.52
CA MET A 7 4.48 -12.70 7.93
C MET A 7 4.40 -14.19 7.65
N GLU A 8 4.09 -14.96 8.70
CA GLU A 8 3.99 -16.42 8.63
C GLU A 8 5.21 -17.07 7.96
N GLY A 9 6.41 -16.58 8.31
CA GLY A 9 7.67 -17.10 7.80
C GLY A 9 8.05 -16.60 6.42
N THR A 10 7.23 -15.77 5.80
CA THR A 10 7.51 -15.21 4.48
C THR A 10 7.95 -13.76 4.63
N ARG A 11 9.12 -13.43 4.07
CA ARG A 11 9.62 -12.06 4.06
C ARG A 11 9.05 -11.29 2.90
N TRP A 12 8.80 -10.00 3.13
CA TRP A 12 8.37 -9.11 2.05
C TRP A 12 9.17 -7.81 2.11
N ARG A 13 9.27 -7.16 0.96
CA ARG A 13 9.98 -5.89 0.85
C ARG A 13 9.40 -5.08 -0.30
N VAL A 14 9.31 -3.77 -0.11
CA VAL A 14 8.93 -2.83 -1.17
C VAL A 14 10.00 -1.77 -1.25
N ASP A 15 10.53 -1.57 -2.45
CA ASP A 15 11.60 -0.62 -2.74
C ASP A 15 11.15 0.42 -3.75
N LEU A 16 11.83 1.57 -3.71
CA LEU A 16 11.75 2.55 -4.78
C LEU A 16 12.84 2.25 -5.79
N VAL A 17 12.47 2.22 -7.06
CA VAL A 17 13.42 2.05 -8.15
C VAL A 17 13.20 3.18 -9.17
N SER A 18 14.27 3.62 -9.80
CA SER A 18 14.20 4.63 -10.83
C SER A 18 14.14 3.94 -12.19
N ALA A 19 13.14 4.26 -12.99
CA ALA A 19 12.97 3.72 -14.33
C ALA A 19 12.55 4.84 -15.27
N ASP A 20 13.35 5.10 -16.30
CA ASP A 20 13.09 6.13 -17.30
C ASP A 20 12.76 7.50 -16.69
N GLY A 21 13.50 7.86 -15.64
CA GLY A 21 13.31 9.15 -14.97
C GLY A 21 12.14 9.21 -14.02
N GLN A 22 11.43 8.11 -13.82
CA GLN A 22 10.32 8.01 -12.88
C GLN A 22 10.69 7.18 -11.66
N LEU A 23 10.10 7.52 -10.52
CA LEU A 23 10.18 6.69 -9.33
C LEU A 23 9.04 5.68 -9.37
N CYS A 24 9.41 4.41 -9.27
CA CYS A 24 8.48 3.29 -9.29
C CYS A 24 8.62 2.47 -8.02
N THR A 25 7.58 1.74 -7.66
CA THR A 25 7.65 0.80 -6.55
C THR A 25 7.87 -0.60 -7.07
N GLN A 26 8.68 -1.38 -6.35
CA GLN A 26 8.93 -2.78 -6.68
C GLN A 26 8.74 -3.62 -5.43
N ALA A 27 7.84 -4.59 -5.49
CA ALA A 27 7.53 -5.46 -4.38
C ALA A 27 8.19 -6.82 -4.58
N THR A 28 8.67 -7.40 -3.48
CA THR A 28 9.27 -8.73 -3.45
C THR A 28 8.63 -9.51 -2.30
N VAL A 29 8.21 -10.74 -2.56
CA VAL A 29 7.67 -11.65 -1.55
C VAL A 29 8.51 -12.92 -1.59
N GLY A 30 9.13 -13.25 -0.45
CA GLY A 30 10.13 -14.31 -0.40
C GLY A 30 11.33 -13.93 -1.26
N ALA A 31 11.71 -14.80 -2.19
CA ALA A 31 12.80 -14.54 -3.14
C ALA A 31 12.28 -14.10 -4.52
N ASN A 32 10.97 -13.89 -4.67
CA ASN A 32 10.35 -13.66 -5.96
C ASN A 32 9.83 -12.24 -6.10
N PRO A 33 9.99 -11.62 -7.29
CA PRO A 33 9.32 -10.36 -7.57
C PRO A 33 7.80 -10.57 -7.49
N ALA A 34 7.11 -9.72 -6.76
CA ALA A 34 5.65 -9.81 -6.62
C ALA A 34 4.94 -8.84 -7.55
N GLY A 35 5.56 -7.70 -7.84
CA GLY A 35 4.97 -6.72 -8.72
C GLY A 35 5.77 -5.43 -8.74
N SER A 36 5.43 -4.57 -9.68
CA SER A 36 6.01 -3.24 -9.76
C SER A 36 4.95 -2.29 -10.29
N GLY A 37 5.08 -1.01 -9.93
CA GLY A 37 4.14 0.00 -10.39
C GLY A 37 4.81 1.35 -10.55
N CYS A 38 4.61 1.96 -11.73
CA CYS A 38 4.98 3.34 -12.01
C CYS A 38 3.68 4.12 -12.13
N GLU A 39 3.04 4.32 -11.00
CA GLU A 39 1.68 4.83 -10.95
C GLU A 39 1.61 6.28 -11.44
N PRO A 40 0.46 6.72 -11.96
CA PRO A 40 0.24 8.14 -12.24
C PRO A 40 0.48 8.97 -10.98
N PRO A 41 0.91 10.24 -11.13
CA PRO A 41 1.13 11.08 -9.97
C PRO A 41 -0.13 11.24 -9.12
N VAL A 42 0.03 11.21 -7.80
CA VAL A 42 -1.05 11.54 -6.89
C VAL A 42 -1.26 13.05 -6.86
N SER A 43 -2.44 13.48 -6.45
CA SER A 43 -2.80 14.88 -6.31
C SER A 43 -3.79 15.03 -5.15
N LYS A 44 -4.20 16.25 -4.86
CA LYS A 44 -5.24 16.44 -3.85
C LYS A 44 -6.56 15.80 -4.24
N GLU A 45 -6.82 15.66 -5.54
CA GLU A 45 -8.04 15.05 -6.05
C GLU A 45 -7.95 13.52 -6.06
N ILE A 46 -6.75 12.99 -6.28
CA ILE A 46 -6.48 11.56 -6.22
C ILE A 46 -5.33 11.38 -5.23
N PRO A 47 -5.63 11.45 -3.92
CA PRO A 47 -4.58 11.55 -2.90
C PRO A 47 -3.79 10.27 -2.66
N VAL A 48 -4.29 9.12 -3.09
CA VAL A 48 -3.59 7.86 -2.86
C VAL A 48 -3.71 6.96 -4.08
N ASN A 49 -2.58 6.41 -4.53
CA ASN A 49 -2.53 5.33 -5.49
C ASN A 49 -2.13 4.06 -4.75
N ILE A 50 -2.86 2.99 -4.97
CA ILE A 50 -2.68 1.74 -4.23
C ILE A 50 -2.48 0.58 -5.19
N ALA A 51 -1.52 -0.28 -4.88
CA ALA A 51 -1.30 -1.54 -5.55
C ALA A 51 -1.46 -2.68 -4.54
N LEU A 52 -2.02 -3.78 -5.01
CA LEU A 52 -2.30 -4.95 -4.18
C LEU A 52 -1.66 -6.16 -4.85
N ASP A 53 -0.83 -6.90 -4.10
CA ASP A 53 -0.19 -8.10 -4.59
C ASP A 53 -0.39 -9.25 -3.61
N GLY A 54 -0.90 -10.36 -4.12
CA GLY A 54 -1.15 -11.55 -3.32
C GLY A 54 -0.61 -12.81 -3.98
N LEU A 55 0.60 -12.73 -4.59
CA LEU A 55 1.23 -13.88 -5.25
C LEU A 55 1.50 -15.03 -4.28
N ASP A 56 1.83 -14.71 -3.04
CA ASP A 56 1.98 -15.72 -2.00
C ASP A 56 0.68 -15.79 -1.22
N SER A 57 0.13 -16.99 -1.06
CA SER A 57 -1.13 -17.20 -0.34
C SER A 57 -1.05 -16.82 1.15
N ARG A 58 0.15 -16.54 1.66
CA ARG A 58 0.36 -16.17 3.07
C ARG A 58 0.47 -14.67 3.28
N VAL A 59 0.69 -13.91 2.25
CA VAL A 59 0.96 -12.47 2.36
C VAL A 59 0.18 -11.69 1.32
N LEU A 60 -0.58 -10.70 1.78
CA LEU A 60 -1.16 -9.67 0.92
C LEU A 60 -0.35 -8.40 1.14
N LEU A 61 0.32 -7.92 0.11
CA LEU A 61 1.04 -6.66 0.14
C LEU A 61 0.15 -5.54 -0.37
N VAL A 62 0.15 -4.44 0.38
CA VAL A 62 -0.53 -3.19 -0.01
C VAL A 62 0.53 -2.09 -0.01
N TYR A 63 0.71 -1.44 -1.14
CA TYR A 63 1.75 -0.42 -1.26
C TYR A 63 1.37 0.60 -2.31
N GLY A 64 2.05 1.73 -2.31
CA GLY A 64 1.80 2.76 -3.29
C GLY A 64 2.30 4.12 -2.87
N ALA A 65 1.68 5.15 -3.43
CA ALA A 65 2.04 6.53 -3.22
C ALA A 65 0.89 7.32 -2.62
N ALA A 66 1.23 8.35 -1.84
CA ALA A 66 0.26 9.27 -1.26
C ALA A 66 0.68 10.70 -1.59
N ASP A 67 -0.31 11.59 -1.77
CA ASP A 67 -0.03 13.00 -1.93
C ASP A 67 0.57 13.57 -0.64
N PRO A 68 1.49 14.54 -0.71
CA PRO A 68 2.03 15.15 0.50
C PRO A 68 1.00 15.77 1.44
N SER A 69 -0.20 16.06 0.96
CA SER A 69 -1.30 16.56 1.80
C SER A 69 -1.85 15.48 2.74
N VAL A 70 -1.55 14.21 2.48
CA VAL A 70 -1.96 13.12 3.37
C VAL A 70 -1.03 13.09 4.57
N ALA A 71 -1.61 13.35 5.75
CA ALA A 71 -0.85 13.39 6.99
C ALA A 71 -0.81 12.03 7.70
N ARG A 72 -1.81 11.19 7.46
CA ARG A 72 -1.93 9.91 8.18
C ARG A 72 -2.62 8.86 7.32
N LEU A 73 -2.10 7.64 7.38
CA LEU A 73 -2.70 6.46 6.78
C LEU A 73 -3.05 5.47 7.88
N VAL A 74 -4.24 4.89 7.80
CA VAL A 74 -4.72 3.90 8.77
C VAL A 74 -5.28 2.71 8.02
N ALA A 75 -4.76 1.52 8.32
CA ALA A 75 -5.27 0.26 7.77
C ALA A 75 -6.26 -0.35 8.75
N ARG A 76 -7.36 -0.89 8.24
CA ARG A 76 -8.36 -1.59 9.04
C ARG A 76 -8.54 -3.01 8.52
N SER A 77 -8.58 -3.97 9.45
CA SER A 77 -8.83 -5.36 9.13
C SER A 77 -10.31 -5.69 9.25
N THR A 78 -10.71 -6.86 8.75
CA THR A 78 -12.09 -7.34 8.85
C THR A 78 -12.54 -7.59 10.29
N SER A 79 -11.60 -7.73 11.23
CA SER A 79 -11.91 -7.84 12.65
C SER A 79 -12.20 -6.49 13.30
N GLY A 80 -12.01 -5.40 12.58
CA GLY A 80 -12.18 -4.05 13.11
C GLY A 80 -10.91 -3.44 13.70
N GLU A 81 -9.82 -4.20 13.74
CA GLU A 81 -8.55 -3.68 14.24
C GLU A 81 -7.96 -2.68 13.26
N THR A 82 -7.37 -1.63 13.81
CA THR A 82 -6.71 -0.59 13.00
C THR A 82 -5.24 -0.51 13.36
N GLN A 83 -4.43 -0.13 12.36
CA GLN A 83 -3.01 0.13 12.59
C GLN A 83 -2.59 1.34 11.77
N ALA A 84 -1.69 2.14 12.33
CA ALA A 84 -1.09 3.23 11.59
C ALA A 84 -0.12 2.67 10.55
N VAL A 85 -0.16 3.23 9.35
CA VAL A 85 0.74 2.85 8.27
C VAL A 85 1.77 3.96 8.11
N ASP A 86 3.04 3.61 8.18
CA ASP A 86 4.12 4.60 8.06
C ASP A 86 4.19 5.17 6.65
N ILE A 87 4.41 6.47 6.59
CA ILE A 87 4.59 7.19 5.33
C ILE A 87 6.07 7.54 5.20
N THR A 88 6.68 7.14 4.10
CA THR A 88 8.08 7.43 3.80
C THR A 88 8.14 8.52 2.74
N ALA A 89 8.78 9.63 3.08
CA ALA A 89 8.97 10.73 2.13
C ALA A 89 10.27 10.55 1.36
N HIS A 90 10.23 10.81 0.06
CA HIS A 90 11.39 10.73 -0.81
C HIS A 90 11.22 11.71 -1.98
N GLU A 91 12.13 12.68 -2.08
CA GLU A 91 12.12 13.69 -3.16
C GLU A 91 10.77 14.40 -3.32
N GLY A 92 10.17 14.80 -2.20
CA GLY A 92 8.89 15.52 -2.21
C GLY A 92 7.67 14.66 -2.47
N LYS A 93 7.84 13.35 -2.54
CA LYS A 93 6.76 12.39 -2.72
C LYS A 93 6.66 11.50 -1.50
N SER A 94 5.48 10.96 -1.25
CA SER A 94 5.23 10.09 -0.11
C SER A 94 4.86 8.69 -0.59
N PHE A 95 5.36 7.68 0.12
CA PHE A 95 5.14 6.28 -0.23
C PHE A 95 4.80 5.48 1.02
N PHE A 96 4.15 4.35 0.83
CA PHE A 96 3.79 3.46 1.94
C PHE A 96 3.81 2.01 1.48
N ALA A 97 3.97 1.10 2.44
CA ALA A 97 3.85 -0.34 2.22
C ALA A 97 3.53 -1.03 3.53
N TYR A 98 2.64 -2.00 3.49
CA TYR A 98 2.35 -2.85 4.63
C TYR A 98 1.83 -4.19 4.15
N ALA A 99 1.83 -5.18 5.05
CA ALA A 99 1.39 -6.52 4.73
C ALA A 99 0.30 -6.97 5.67
N LEU A 100 -0.60 -7.79 5.15
CA LEU A 100 -1.70 -8.38 5.90
C LEU A 100 -1.84 -9.84 5.51
N LYS A 101 -2.54 -10.59 6.35
CA LYS A 101 -2.95 -11.93 5.99
C LYS A 101 -4.03 -11.83 4.89
N PRO A 102 -3.93 -12.61 3.80
CA PRO A 102 -4.94 -12.55 2.73
C PRO A 102 -6.34 -12.81 3.28
N GLY A 103 -7.30 -12.05 2.78
CA GLY A 103 -8.69 -12.15 3.19
C GLY A 103 -9.04 -11.36 4.44
N THR A 104 -8.06 -10.74 5.11
CA THR A 104 -8.33 -9.97 6.33
C THR A 104 -8.31 -8.45 6.13
N ALA A 105 -7.93 -7.98 4.97
CA ALA A 105 -7.91 -6.54 4.70
C ALA A 105 -9.33 -6.03 4.46
N GLU A 106 -9.65 -4.87 5.02
CA GLU A 106 -10.95 -4.24 4.82
C GLU A 106 -10.81 -2.87 4.18
N ASP A 107 -9.92 -2.02 4.70
CA ASP A 107 -9.81 -0.65 4.22
C ASP A 107 -8.41 -0.09 4.45
N LEU A 108 -8.05 0.88 3.65
CA LEU A 108 -6.94 1.79 3.89
C LEU A 108 -7.51 3.20 3.79
N MET A 109 -7.43 3.94 4.88
CA MET A 109 -8.00 5.28 4.99
C MET A 109 -6.88 6.30 5.05
N ALA A 110 -7.06 7.43 4.36
CA ALA A 110 -6.12 8.54 4.41
C ALA A 110 -6.80 9.76 5.02
N PHE A 111 -6.03 10.49 5.83
CA PHE A 111 -6.51 11.70 6.52
C PHE A 111 -5.55 12.85 6.24
N ASP A 112 -6.09 14.06 6.10
CA ASP A 112 -5.29 15.26 5.94
C ASP A 112 -4.79 15.77 7.30
N SER A 113 -4.06 16.89 7.30
CA SER A 113 -3.52 17.46 8.53
C SER A 113 -4.60 17.98 9.50
N GLY A 114 -5.80 18.22 9.00
CA GLY A 114 -6.94 18.60 9.84
C GLY A 114 -7.71 17.41 10.41
N GLY A 115 -7.28 16.18 10.09
CA GLY A 115 -7.96 14.99 10.56
C GLY A 115 -9.16 14.58 9.73
N GLN A 116 -9.39 15.21 8.59
CA GLN A 116 -10.49 14.88 7.70
C GLN A 116 -10.11 13.71 6.79
N GLN A 117 -11.00 12.73 6.68
CA GLN A 117 -10.78 11.60 5.79
C GLN A 117 -10.90 12.05 4.33
N VAL A 118 -9.84 11.79 3.54
CA VAL A 118 -9.77 12.21 2.14
C VAL A 118 -9.73 11.03 1.17
N PHE A 119 -9.63 9.80 1.68
CA PHE A 119 -9.54 8.62 0.83
C PHE A 119 -9.93 7.35 1.59
N SER A 120 -10.53 6.41 0.86
CA SER A 120 -10.82 5.05 1.33
C SER A 120 -10.58 4.09 0.17
N ALA A 121 -9.92 2.98 0.46
CA ALA A 121 -9.64 1.93 -0.50
C ALA A 121 -10.53 0.69 -0.30
N ALA A 122 -11.59 0.80 0.49
CA ALA A 122 -12.42 -0.35 0.85
C ALA A 122 -12.96 -1.11 -0.36
N GLU A 123 -13.43 -0.40 -1.37
CA GLU A 123 -13.98 -1.03 -2.56
C GLU A 123 -12.92 -1.77 -3.36
N LYS A 124 -11.77 -1.15 -3.58
CA LYS A 124 -10.67 -1.77 -4.33
C LYS A 124 -10.13 -3.00 -3.61
N ILE A 125 -9.97 -2.92 -2.30
CA ILE A 125 -9.50 -4.04 -1.49
C ILE A 125 -10.51 -5.19 -1.54
N ARG A 126 -11.80 -4.88 -1.41
CA ARG A 126 -12.85 -5.89 -1.48
C ARG A 126 -12.86 -6.59 -2.83
N GLU A 127 -12.75 -5.85 -3.92
CA GLU A 127 -12.72 -6.42 -5.26
C GLU A 127 -11.52 -7.34 -5.46
N PHE A 128 -10.36 -6.95 -4.95
CA PHE A 128 -9.15 -7.76 -5.06
C PHE A 128 -9.28 -9.08 -4.30
N GLN A 129 -9.90 -9.07 -3.13
CA GLN A 129 -10.05 -10.25 -2.28
C GLN A 129 -11.24 -11.12 -2.64
N THR A 130 -12.17 -10.64 -3.46
CA THR A 130 -13.33 -11.42 -3.85
C THR A 130 -12.93 -12.40 -4.94
N PRO A 131 -13.18 -13.71 -4.77
CA PRO A 131 -12.86 -14.66 -5.82
C PRO A 131 -13.59 -14.36 -7.10
N ALA A 132 -12.89 -14.50 -8.23
CA ALA A 132 -13.51 -14.36 -9.54
C ALA A 132 -14.43 -15.57 -9.78
N GLY A 133 -15.69 -15.30 -10.09
CA GLY A 133 -16.55 -16.43 -10.36
C GLY A 133 -17.98 -16.18 -10.22
#